data_db993f929f8ed44e1d776e6bb684cc5d
#
_entry.id   db993f929f8ed44e1d776e6bb684cc5d
#
_cell.length_a   1.000
_cell.length_b   1.000
_cell.length_c   1.000
_cell.angle_alpha   90.00
_cell.angle_beta   90.00
_cell.angle_gamma   90.00
#
_symmetry.space_group_name_H-M   'P 1'
#
loop_
_entity.id
_entity.type
_entity.pdbx_description
1 polymer ?
#
loop_
_entity_poly.entity_id
_entity_poly.type
_entity_poly.pdbx_seq_one_letter_code
_entity_poly.pdbx_strand_id
1 'polypeptide(L)'
;MSLDQDSKLLEFIQAIRLTPENLRNSTRNSDHRKGLPQPSYEKKFDDSIKLVDLPSVNSIKVNEISLKEAILNRRSIRNFNDKPISKNDLSWLLYATQGIQSIHEKGTIWVTRNNDCRVTLRPVASGGSLHPFETYIHIRNCEDIEKGLYRYIASKHKLLPLDLSEDIEERITKACLANVGRRSQVLFIWTAVPYRTGWHYGELAYKAVYWDIGHVSQNLYLAAEGVDCGVCAIGYYDEDRLDEILDIDGKTEFVIFMSAVGKKPDKIIDP
;
A
#
# COMPACT_ATOMS: atom_id res chain seq x y z
N MET A 1 -18.78 -21.57 -16.71
CA MET A 1 -19.09 -20.27 -17.29
C MET A 1 -18.13 -20.07 -18.46
N SER A 2 -18.58 -20.23 -19.73
CA SER A 2 -17.75 -19.90 -20.89
C SER A 2 -17.63 -18.38 -20.95
N LEU A 3 -16.40 -17.86 -21.04
CA LEU A 3 -16.21 -16.45 -21.33
C LEU A 3 -16.79 -16.19 -22.72
N ASP A 4 -17.84 -15.39 -22.78
CA ASP A 4 -18.37 -14.89 -24.04
C ASP A 4 -17.25 -14.09 -24.72
N GLN A 5 -17.04 -14.32 -26.03
CA GLN A 5 -15.95 -13.68 -26.77
C GLN A 5 -16.08 -12.14 -26.80
N ASP A 6 -17.28 -11.62 -26.56
CA ASP A 6 -17.61 -10.18 -26.52
C ASP A 6 -17.63 -9.60 -25.10
N SER A 7 -17.07 -10.31 -24.09
CA SER A 7 -17.10 -9.81 -22.71
C SER A 7 -16.12 -8.66 -22.51
N LYS A 8 -16.55 -7.60 -21.77
CA LYS A 8 -15.69 -6.47 -21.33
C LYS A 8 -14.41 -6.93 -20.65
N LEU A 9 -14.43 -8.09 -19.99
CA LEU A 9 -13.27 -8.70 -19.36
C LEU A 9 -12.21 -9.10 -20.40
N LEU A 10 -12.63 -9.70 -21.51
CA LEU A 10 -11.70 -10.08 -22.58
C LEU A 10 -11.12 -8.85 -23.29
N GLU A 11 -11.93 -7.82 -23.54
CA GLU A 11 -11.44 -6.54 -24.08
C GLU A 11 -10.38 -5.94 -23.19
N PHE A 12 -10.64 -5.86 -21.87
CA PHE A 12 -9.68 -5.36 -20.89
C PHE A 12 -8.40 -6.20 -20.89
N ILE A 13 -8.48 -7.55 -20.83
CA ILE A 13 -7.33 -8.44 -20.87
C ILE A 13 -6.51 -8.23 -22.15
N GLN A 14 -7.16 -8.06 -23.30
CA GLN A 14 -6.46 -7.81 -24.57
C GLN A 14 -5.77 -6.44 -24.59
N ALA A 15 -6.44 -5.40 -24.09
CA ALA A 15 -5.88 -4.05 -24.04
C ALA A 15 -4.59 -3.95 -23.22
N ILE A 16 -4.49 -4.74 -22.11
CA ILE A 16 -3.32 -4.74 -21.22
C ILE A 16 -2.28 -5.83 -21.56
N ARG A 17 -2.41 -6.54 -22.69
CA ARG A 17 -1.42 -7.57 -23.08
C ARG A 17 -0.05 -6.97 -23.37
N LEU A 18 0.98 -7.61 -22.81
CA LEU A 18 2.38 -7.26 -23.10
C LEU A 18 2.81 -7.90 -24.44
N THR A 19 2.50 -7.24 -25.54
CA THR A 19 3.03 -7.59 -26.85
C THR A 19 4.13 -6.61 -27.24
N PRO A 20 5.07 -6.98 -28.14
CA PRO A 20 6.07 -6.04 -28.63
C PRO A 20 5.46 -4.77 -29.24
N GLU A 21 4.27 -4.84 -29.82
CA GLU A 21 3.55 -3.72 -30.37
C GLU A 21 2.98 -2.81 -29.26
N ASN A 22 2.23 -3.38 -28.32
CA ASN A 22 1.65 -2.62 -27.19
C ASN A 22 2.73 -1.96 -26.34
N LEU A 23 3.84 -2.68 -26.08
CA LEU A 23 4.99 -2.12 -25.36
C LEU A 23 5.60 -0.93 -26.08
N ARG A 24 5.82 -1.05 -27.40
CA ARG A 24 6.35 0.06 -28.19
C ARG A 24 5.40 1.25 -28.21
N ASN A 25 4.12 1.02 -28.45
CA ASN A 25 3.11 2.08 -28.54
C ASN A 25 2.93 2.80 -27.21
N SER A 26 2.79 2.05 -26.13
CA SER A 26 2.63 2.61 -24.78
C SER A 26 3.83 3.44 -24.36
N THR A 27 5.06 2.91 -24.54
CA THR A 27 6.29 3.63 -24.15
C THR A 27 6.54 4.85 -25.03
N ARG A 28 6.31 4.78 -26.36
CA ARG A 28 6.51 5.92 -27.27
C ARG A 28 5.57 7.08 -26.96
N ASN A 29 4.35 6.77 -26.54
CA ASN A 29 3.32 7.75 -26.25
C ASN A 29 3.29 8.19 -24.79
N SER A 30 4.20 7.69 -23.95
CA SER A 30 4.28 8.06 -22.54
C SER A 30 4.64 9.53 -22.36
N ASP A 31 4.14 10.13 -21.29
CA ASP A 31 4.39 11.54 -20.98
C ASP A 31 5.86 11.80 -20.65
N HIS A 32 6.56 10.79 -20.13
CA HIS A 32 8.01 10.81 -20.00
C HIS A 32 8.71 11.08 -21.37
N ARG A 33 8.33 10.34 -22.42
CA ARG A 33 8.91 10.52 -23.76
C ARG A 33 8.54 11.84 -24.42
N LYS A 34 7.41 12.42 -24.03
CA LYS A 34 7.00 13.78 -24.45
C LYS A 34 7.71 14.88 -23.66
N GLY A 35 8.54 14.54 -22.68
CA GLY A 35 9.26 15.51 -21.84
C GLY A 35 8.41 16.18 -20.77
N LEU A 36 7.24 15.62 -20.43
CA LEU A 36 6.42 16.15 -19.35
C LEU A 36 7.07 15.92 -17.98
N PRO A 37 6.86 16.81 -17.00
CA PRO A 37 7.46 16.70 -15.67
C PRO A 37 7.07 15.38 -14.99
N GLN A 38 8.04 14.78 -14.28
CA GLN A 38 7.77 13.59 -13.46
C GLN A 38 6.83 13.93 -12.32
N PRO A 39 5.77 13.12 -12.08
CA PRO A 39 4.92 13.31 -10.92
C PRO A 39 5.67 13.07 -9.61
N SER A 40 5.17 13.67 -8.52
CA SER A 40 5.75 13.45 -7.18
C SER A 40 5.60 11.99 -6.75
N TYR A 41 6.63 11.43 -6.12
CA TYR A 41 6.62 10.08 -5.55
C TYR A 41 5.77 9.96 -4.26
N GLU A 42 5.31 11.09 -3.73
CA GLU A 42 4.47 11.16 -2.52
C GLU A 42 3.50 12.34 -2.66
N LYS A 43 2.28 12.18 -2.17
CA LYS A 43 1.24 13.22 -2.17
C LYS A 43 1.64 14.34 -1.20
N LYS A 44 1.53 15.58 -1.63
CA LYS A 44 1.77 16.75 -0.79
C LYS A 44 0.83 16.77 0.42
N PHE A 45 1.23 17.45 1.45
CA PHE A 45 0.42 17.73 2.64
C PHE A 45 0.75 19.11 3.18
N ASP A 46 -0.07 19.63 4.07
CA ASP A 46 0.16 20.90 4.73
C ASP A 46 1.22 20.73 5.82
N ASP A 47 2.38 21.35 5.62
CA ASP A 47 3.52 21.29 6.56
C ASP A 47 3.22 21.94 7.93
N SER A 48 2.12 22.70 8.06
CA SER A 48 1.67 23.26 9.35
C SER A 48 1.04 22.21 10.28
N ILE A 49 0.59 21.06 9.72
CA ILE A 49 -0.02 19.99 10.51
C ILE A 49 1.06 19.23 11.29
N LYS A 50 0.85 19.11 12.59
CA LYS A 50 1.74 18.32 13.45
C LYS A 50 1.67 16.84 13.13
N LEU A 51 2.76 16.29 12.66
CA LEU A 51 2.88 14.86 12.38
C LEU A 51 3.12 14.06 13.68
N VAL A 52 2.64 12.81 13.70
CA VAL A 52 2.94 11.85 14.76
C VAL A 52 4.24 11.12 14.42
N ASP A 53 5.21 11.20 15.32
CA ASP A 53 6.50 10.53 15.16
C ASP A 53 6.36 9.02 15.27
N LEU A 54 7.03 8.30 14.38
CA LEU A 54 7.21 6.85 14.46
C LEU A 54 8.63 6.52 14.93
N PRO A 55 8.84 5.44 15.69
CA PRO A 55 10.17 4.97 16.07
C PRO A 55 11.05 4.71 14.84
N SER A 56 12.34 5.07 14.95
CA SER A 56 13.29 4.78 13.88
C SER A 56 13.42 3.27 13.66
N VAL A 57 13.37 2.84 12.42
CA VAL A 57 13.47 1.42 12.03
C VAL A 57 14.73 0.75 12.59
N ASN A 58 15.85 1.49 12.65
CA ASN A 58 17.10 0.98 13.18
C ASN A 58 17.08 0.70 14.70
N SER A 59 16.10 1.25 15.41
CA SER A 59 15.91 1.01 16.86
C SER A 59 14.87 -0.06 17.17
N ILE A 60 14.13 -0.52 16.18
CA ILE A 60 13.06 -1.52 16.36
C ILE A 60 13.66 -2.91 16.46
N LYS A 61 13.29 -3.63 17.52
CA LYS A 61 13.60 -5.04 17.65
C LYS A 61 12.50 -5.86 16.99
N VAL A 62 12.86 -6.62 15.98
CA VAL A 62 12.02 -7.62 15.33
C VAL A 62 12.44 -8.99 15.85
N ASN A 63 11.50 -9.89 16.08
CA ASN A 63 11.81 -11.25 16.51
C ASN A 63 12.71 -11.93 15.48
N GLU A 64 13.71 -12.65 15.97
CA GLU A 64 14.57 -13.47 15.11
C GLU A 64 13.77 -14.67 14.59
N ILE A 65 13.22 -14.50 13.40
CA ILE A 65 12.55 -15.57 12.65
C ILE A 65 13.27 -15.72 11.30
N SER A 66 13.57 -16.96 10.93
CA SER A 66 14.17 -17.20 9.61
C SER A 66 13.15 -16.88 8.50
N LEU A 67 13.63 -16.43 7.35
CA LEU A 67 12.76 -16.22 6.17
C LEU A 67 11.98 -17.50 5.82
N LYS A 68 12.60 -18.66 5.97
CA LYS A 68 11.93 -19.95 5.77
C LYS A 68 10.74 -20.14 6.69
N GLU A 69 10.90 -19.87 7.98
CA GLU A 69 9.83 -19.96 8.96
C GLU A 69 8.72 -18.93 8.69
N ALA A 70 9.07 -17.69 8.39
CA ALA A 70 8.10 -16.67 8.04
C ALA A 70 7.24 -17.08 6.84
N ILE A 71 7.86 -17.65 5.79
CA ILE A 71 7.13 -18.16 4.62
C ILE A 71 6.23 -19.34 4.99
N LEU A 72 6.72 -20.30 5.79
CA LEU A 72 5.97 -21.49 6.17
C LEU A 72 4.81 -21.20 7.13
N ASN A 73 4.97 -20.23 8.02
CA ASN A 73 3.99 -19.86 9.05
C ASN A 73 2.93 -18.88 8.56
N ARG A 74 3.24 -18.08 7.53
CA ARG A 74 2.32 -17.09 6.99
C ARG A 74 0.94 -17.69 6.67
N ARG A 75 -0.09 -17.14 7.32
CA ARG A 75 -1.50 -17.45 7.08
C ARG A 75 -2.32 -16.16 7.07
N SER A 76 -3.50 -16.21 6.48
CA SER A 76 -4.49 -15.14 6.61
C SER A 76 -5.20 -15.30 7.94
N ILE A 77 -4.86 -14.44 8.90
CA ILE A 77 -5.41 -14.44 10.25
C ILE A 77 -6.65 -13.54 10.27
N ARG A 78 -7.80 -14.10 10.63
CA ARG A 78 -9.10 -13.41 10.62
C ARG A 78 -9.66 -13.13 12.01
N ASN A 79 -9.03 -13.70 13.03
CA ASN A 79 -9.32 -13.44 14.45
C ASN A 79 -8.06 -12.87 15.08
N PHE A 80 -8.23 -11.80 15.83
CA PHE A 80 -7.15 -11.13 16.55
C PHE A 80 -7.47 -11.18 18.04
N ASN A 81 -6.45 -11.12 18.90
CA ASN A 81 -6.68 -10.86 20.31
C ASN A 81 -6.93 -9.36 20.55
N ASP A 82 -7.30 -8.97 21.75
CA ASP A 82 -7.65 -7.59 22.08
C ASP A 82 -6.45 -6.72 22.48
N LYS A 83 -5.23 -7.28 22.44
CA LYS A 83 -4.01 -6.53 22.78
C LYS A 83 -3.73 -5.44 21.74
N PRO A 84 -3.28 -4.25 22.16
CA PRO A 84 -2.89 -3.21 21.21
C PRO A 84 -1.69 -3.64 20.38
N ILE A 85 -1.59 -3.11 19.18
CA ILE A 85 -0.34 -3.13 18.41
C ILE A 85 0.59 -2.09 19.03
N SER A 86 1.85 -2.44 19.28
CA SER A 86 2.81 -1.47 19.75
C SER A 86 3.16 -0.46 18.64
N LYS A 87 3.52 0.75 19.04
CA LYS A 87 3.98 1.77 18.09
C LYS A 87 5.24 1.33 17.31
N ASN A 88 6.09 0.50 17.91
CA ASN A 88 7.23 -0.11 17.27
C ASN A 88 6.80 -1.09 16.15
N ASP A 89 5.85 -1.97 16.44
CA ASP A 89 5.35 -2.93 15.46
C ASP A 89 4.70 -2.22 14.28
N LEU A 90 3.86 -1.21 14.56
CA LEU A 90 3.24 -0.41 13.51
C LEU A 90 4.28 0.30 12.64
N SER A 91 5.30 0.91 13.26
CA SER A 91 6.40 1.56 12.54
C SER A 91 7.13 0.57 11.61
N TRP A 92 7.44 -0.62 12.10
CA TRP A 92 8.06 -1.69 11.31
C TRP A 92 7.19 -2.09 10.12
N LEU A 93 5.89 -2.35 10.33
CA LEU A 93 4.97 -2.77 9.27
C LEU A 93 4.80 -1.71 8.18
N LEU A 94 4.73 -0.44 8.56
CA LEU A 94 4.67 0.68 7.61
C LEU A 94 5.97 0.79 6.79
N TYR A 95 7.12 0.70 7.46
CA TYR A 95 8.40 0.78 6.77
C TYR A 95 8.62 -0.42 5.84
N ALA A 96 8.36 -1.63 6.31
CA ALA A 96 8.54 -2.85 5.52
C ALA A 96 7.67 -2.88 4.25
N THR A 97 6.59 -2.12 4.21
CA THR A 97 5.69 -2.04 3.05
C THR A 97 5.99 -0.84 2.15
N GLN A 98 6.16 0.37 2.72
CA GLN A 98 6.26 1.60 1.94
C GLN A 98 7.36 2.57 2.40
N GLY A 99 8.18 2.18 3.40
CA GLY A 99 9.29 3.01 3.85
C GLY A 99 10.29 3.33 2.73
N ILE A 100 10.89 4.51 2.77
CA ILE A 100 11.90 4.93 1.81
C ILE A 100 13.30 4.61 2.37
N GLN A 101 14.03 3.73 1.69
CA GLN A 101 15.42 3.40 2.01
C GLN A 101 16.39 4.47 1.50
N SER A 102 16.14 4.95 0.28
CA SER A 102 16.94 6.02 -0.33
C SER A 102 16.19 6.68 -1.51
N ILE A 103 16.59 7.90 -1.83
CA ILE A 103 16.08 8.67 -2.96
C ILE A 103 17.24 8.88 -3.93
N HIS A 104 17.03 8.60 -5.19
CA HIS A 104 18.03 8.72 -6.23
C HIS A 104 17.54 9.62 -7.36
N GLU A 105 18.36 10.63 -7.67
CA GLU A 105 18.13 11.53 -8.77
C GLU A 105 18.44 10.86 -10.13
N LYS A 106 17.90 11.43 -11.18
CA LYS A 106 18.15 11.04 -12.57
C LYS A 106 19.65 10.83 -12.82
N GLY A 107 20.00 9.70 -13.45
CA GLY A 107 21.37 9.39 -13.88
C GLY A 107 22.34 8.91 -12.80
N THR A 108 21.92 8.80 -11.54
CA THR A 108 22.82 8.46 -10.42
C THR A 108 23.07 6.97 -10.23
N ILE A 109 22.06 6.13 -10.45
CA ILE A 109 22.15 4.66 -10.34
C ILE A 109 21.60 3.99 -11.62
N TRP A 110 21.77 2.66 -11.73
CA TRP A 110 21.37 1.92 -12.93
C TRP A 110 19.90 2.17 -13.33
N VAL A 111 18.97 2.07 -12.38
CA VAL A 111 17.54 2.25 -12.67
C VAL A 111 17.22 3.69 -13.13
N THR A 112 17.83 4.71 -12.52
CA THR A 112 17.62 6.11 -12.91
C THR A 112 18.28 6.45 -14.24
N ARG A 113 19.38 5.77 -14.61
CA ARG A 113 20.02 5.92 -15.92
C ARG A 113 19.18 5.32 -17.04
N ASN A 114 18.59 4.16 -16.81
CA ASN A 114 17.80 3.46 -17.82
C ASN A 114 16.40 4.03 -17.99
N ASN A 115 15.78 4.46 -16.87
CA ASN A 115 14.43 5.02 -16.89
C ASN A 115 14.39 6.55 -17.01
N ASP A 116 15.55 7.21 -16.93
CA ASP A 116 15.71 8.66 -17.05
C ASP A 116 14.80 9.47 -16.09
N CYS A 117 14.67 9.02 -14.84
CA CYS A 117 13.80 9.61 -13.83
C CYS A 117 14.40 9.51 -12.42
N ARG A 118 13.83 10.31 -11.47
CA ARG A 118 14.05 10.15 -10.04
C ARG A 118 13.31 8.92 -9.56
N VAL A 119 13.89 8.18 -8.62
CA VAL A 119 13.24 7.02 -7.98
C VAL A 119 13.44 6.99 -6.48
N THR A 120 12.55 6.29 -5.79
CA THR A 120 12.73 5.91 -4.39
C THR A 120 12.99 4.42 -4.31
N LEU A 121 14.02 3.99 -3.59
CA LEU A 121 14.19 2.59 -3.26
C LEU A 121 13.43 2.28 -1.97
N ARG A 122 12.62 1.24 -2.00
CA ARG A 122 11.79 0.79 -0.88
C ARG A 122 11.98 -0.71 -0.64
N PRO A 123 11.58 -1.25 0.52
CA PRO A 123 11.69 -2.69 0.79
C PRO A 123 10.92 -3.58 -0.20
N VAL A 124 9.90 -3.05 -0.83
CA VAL A 124 9.07 -3.76 -1.82
C VAL A 124 9.51 -3.43 -3.24
N ALA A 125 9.41 -4.41 -4.13
CA ALA A 125 9.66 -4.19 -5.54
C ALA A 125 8.53 -3.38 -6.20
N SER A 126 8.88 -2.53 -7.16
CA SER A 126 7.92 -1.79 -8.00
C SER A 126 8.47 -1.62 -9.41
N GLY A 127 7.59 -1.63 -10.39
CA GLY A 127 7.94 -1.38 -11.80
C GLY A 127 8.66 -0.04 -11.96
N GLY A 128 9.94 -0.08 -12.38
CA GLY A 128 10.79 1.11 -12.50
C GLY A 128 11.06 1.88 -11.20
N SER A 129 10.79 1.28 -10.04
CA SER A 129 10.88 1.91 -8.71
C SER A 129 10.02 3.19 -8.58
N LEU A 130 8.84 3.20 -9.23
CA LEU A 130 7.94 4.36 -9.30
C LEU A 130 6.92 4.42 -8.15
N HIS A 131 6.64 3.28 -7.52
CA HIS A 131 5.84 3.16 -6.28
C HIS A 131 4.56 3.99 -6.29
N PRO A 132 3.50 3.59 -7.03
CA PRO A 132 2.31 4.40 -7.28
C PRO A 132 1.34 4.51 -6.09
N PHE A 133 1.73 4.11 -4.88
CA PHE A 133 0.81 4.00 -3.76
C PHE A 133 1.01 5.09 -2.71
N GLU A 134 -0.12 5.56 -2.14
CA GLU A 134 -0.17 6.17 -0.81
C GLU A 134 -0.67 5.13 0.19
N THR A 135 -0.27 5.28 1.45
CA THR A 135 -0.67 4.37 2.53
C THR A 135 -1.46 5.14 3.56
N TYR A 136 -2.72 4.78 3.69
CA TYR A 136 -3.59 5.24 4.76
C TYR A 136 -3.75 4.13 5.78
N ILE A 137 -3.92 4.50 7.04
CA ILE A 137 -4.20 3.55 8.12
C ILE A 137 -5.31 4.08 8.99
N HIS A 138 -6.25 3.20 9.32
CA HIS A 138 -7.22 3.45 10.38
C HIS A 138 -6.78 2.70 11.63
N ILE A 139 -6.50 3.43 12.69
CA ILE A 139 -6.04 2.93 13.98
C ILE A 139 -7.21 2.85 14.95
N ARG A 140 -7.50 1.64 15.44
CA ARG A 140 -8.48 1.37 16.51
C ARG A 140 -7.83 1.11 17.85
N ASN A 141 -6.67 0.42 17.83
CA ASN A 141 -6.00 0.02 19.06
C ASN A 141 -4.48 -0.09 18.83
N CYS A 142 -3.76 1.00 19.08
CA CYS A 142 -2.31 1.07 19.02
C CYS A 142 -1.79 1.83 20.24
N GLU A 143 -0.67 1.37 20.80
CA GLU A 143 -0.03 2.04 21.93
C GLU A 143 0.49 3.42 21.50
N ASP A 144 0.27 4.42 22.35
CA ASP A 144 0.78 5.79 22.20
C ASP A 144 0.40 6.49 20.86
N ILE A 145 -0.66 6.03 20.21
CA ILE A 145 -1.26 6.71 19.06
C ILE A 145 -2.78 6.77 19.24
N GLU A 146 -3.33 7.95 19.08
CA GLU A 146 -4.77 8.19 19.15
C GLU A 146 -5.52 7.41 18.06
N LYS A 147 -6.75 6.97 18.37
CA LYS A 147 -7.62 6.33 17.37
C LYS A 147 -7.97 7.33 16.27
N GLY A 148 -8.05 6.85 15.04
CA GLY A 148 -8.39 7.71 13.93
C GLY A 148 -7.82 7.25 12.59
N LEU A 149 -7.99 8.09 11.59
CA LEU A 149 -7.50 7.91 10.22
C LEU A 149 -6.23 8.74 10.02
N TYR A 150 -5.22 8.10 9.47
CA TYR A 150 -3.91 8.71 9.22
C TYR A 150 -3.42 8.37 7.81
N ARG A 151 -2.56 9.22 7.25
CA ARG A 151 -1.72 8.89 6.09
C ARG A 151 -0.26 8.74 6.52
N TYR A 152 0.40 7.71 6.07
CA TYR A 152 1.83 7.51 6.28
C TYR A 152 2.63 8.39 5.32
N ILE A 153 3.48 9.24 5.87
CA ILE A 153 4.43 10.10 5.13
C ILE A 153 5.78 9.38 5.09
N ALA A 154 5.98 8.63 4.02
CA ALA A 154 7.14 7.76 3.89
C ALA A 154 8.47 8.53 3.87
N SER A 155 8.49 9.71 3.26
CA SER A 155 9.67 10.59 3.19
C SER A 155 10.16 11.09 4.56
N LYS A 156 9.25 11.18 5.53
CA LYS A 156 9.54 11.62 6.91
C LYS A 156 9.46 10.47 7.92
N HIS A 157 8.97 9.30 7.52
CA HIS A 157 8.64 8.17 8.39
C HIS A 157 7.77 8.59 9.58
N LYS A 158 6.64 9.26 9.28
CA LYS A 158 5.69 9.82 10.26
C LYS A 158 4.26 9.61 9.80
N LEU A 159 3.30 9.82 10.70
CA LEU A 159 1.88 9.79 10.38
C LEU A 159 1.31 11.20 10.33
N LEU A 160 0.57 11.49 9.28
CA LEU A 160 -0.26 12.68 9.13
C LEU A 160 -1.66 12.34 9.64
N PRO A 161 -2.15 12.95 10.72
CA PRO A 161 -3.54 12.79 11.14
C PRO A 161 -4.46 13.43 10.08
N LEU A 162 -5.52 12.69 9.71
CA LEU A 162 -6.51 13.15 8.72
C LEU A 162 -7.88 13.35 9.37
N ASP A 163 -8.36 12.35 10.12
CA ASP A 163 -9.65 12.40 10.77
C ASP A 163 -9.59 11.66 12.12
N LEU A 164 -9.76 12.38 13.21
CA LEU A 164 -9.76 11.88 14.58
C LEU A 164 -11.16 12.00 15.22
N SER A 165 -12.20 12.18 14.41
CA SER A 165 -13.58 12.28 14.88
C SER A 165 -14.06 10.93 15.48
N GLU A 166 -15.02 11.01 16.39
CA GLU A 166 -15.59 9.82 17.05
C GLU A 166 -16.33 8.89 16.07
N ASP A 167 -16.83 9.42 14.95
CA ASP A 167 -17.60 8.67 13.96
C ASP A 167 -16.74 8.01 12.86
N ILE A 168 -15.43 8.32 12.78
CA ILE A 168 -14.57 7.78 11.72
C ILE A 168 -14.53 6.25 11.72
N GLU A 169 -14.55 5.63 12.89
CA GLU A 169 -14.59 4.17 13.01
C GLU A 169 -15.87 3.57 12.41
N GLU A 170 -17.01 4.20 12.66
CA GLU A 170 -18.30 3.73 12.11
C GLU A 170 -18.32 3.90 10.58
N ARG A 171 -17.85 5.03 10.06
CA ARG A 171 -17.77 5.31 8.62
C ARG A 171 -16.92 4.28 7.90
N ILE A 172 -15.70 4.02 8.37
CA ILE A 172 -14.80 3.02 7.80
C ILE A 172 -15.37 1.60 7.96
N THR A 173 -16.00 1.28 9.08
CA THR A 173 -16.62 -0.01 9.31
C THR A 173 -17.78 -0.27 8.32
N LYS A 174 -18.55 0.76 7.95
CA LYS A 174 -19.61 0.66 6.94
C LYS A 174 -19.05 0.47 5.53
N ALA A 175 -17.90 1.06 5.23
CA ALA A 175 -17.23 0.91 3.94
C ALA A 175 -16.48 -0.42 3.83
N CYS A 176 -15.91 -0.92 4.93
CA CYS A 176 -15.27 -2.23 4.98
C CYS A 176 -16.34 -3.33 5.15
N LEU A 177 -16.74 -3.97 4.06
CA LEU A 177 -17.80 -4.98 4.06
C LEU A 177 -17.36 -6.32 4.67
N ALA A 178 -16.03 -6.54 4.80
CA ALA A 178 -15.47 -7.74 5.39
C ALA A 178 -15.42 -7.67 6.93
N ASN A 179 -15.95 -8.68 7.61
CA ASN A 179 -15.99 -8.73 9.08
C ASN A 179 -14.61 -8.66 9.74
N VAL A 180 -13.56 -9.20 9.09
CA VAL A 180 -12.20 -9.16 9.61
C VAL A 180 -11.69 -7.72 9.78
N GLY A 181 -12.06 -6.83 8.88
CA GLY A 181 -11.68 -5.42 8.96
C GLY A 181 -12.28 -4.71 10.18
N ARG A 182 -13.44 -5.15 10.65
CA ARG A 182 -14.12 -4.59 11.83
C ARG A 182 -13.49 -4.97 13.17
N ARG A 183 -12.68 -6.02 13.19
CA ARG A 183 -12.06 -6.59 14.41
C ARG A 183 -10.56 -6.35 14.51
N SER A 184 -9.96 -5.79 13.48
CA SER A 184 -8.51 -5.52 13.45
C SER A 184 -8.15 -4.32 14.33
N GLN A 185 -6.97 -4.32 14.89
CA GLN A 185 -6.41 -3.18 15.60
C GLN A 185 -6.05 -2.03 14.65
N VAL A 186 -5.58 -2.38 13.46
CA VAL A 186 -5.24 -1.42 12.40
C VAL A 186 -5.73 -1.93 11.05
N LEU A 187 -6.31 -1.05 10.25
CA LEU A 187 -6.55 -1.29 8.83
C LEU A 187 -5.52 -0.53 7.99
N PHE A 188 -4.81 -1.25 7.16
CA PHE A 188 -4.02 -0.67 6.08
C PHE A 188 -4.92 -0.50 4.87
N ILE A 189 -4.93 0.69 4.30
CA ILE A 189 -5.70 1.06 3.11
C ILE A 189 -4.69 1.67 2.13
N TRP A 190 -4.50 1.03 1.00
CA TRP A 190 -3.64 1.57 -0.05
C TRP A 190 -4.48 2.17 -1.16
N THR A 191 -4.09 3.37 -1.55
CA THR A 191 -4.59 4.00 -2.76
C THR A 191 -3.56 3.93 -3.87
N ALA A 192 -4.02 3.88 -5.10
CA ALA A 192 -3.16 3.99 -6.27
C ALA A 192 -3.25 5.40 -6.85
N VAL A 193 -2.10 5.95 -7.24
CA VAL A 193 -1.94 7.12 -8.10
C VAL A 193 -1.33 6.63 -9.43
N PRO A 194 -2.15 6.07 -10.36
CA PRO A 194 -1.66 5.34 -11.53
C PRO A 194 -0.74 6.17 -12.40
N TYR A 195 -0.91 7.49 -12.41
CA TYR A 195 -0.09 8.39 -13.21
C TYR A 195 1.40 8.35 -12.84
N ARG A 196 1.77 8.00 -11.60
CA ARG A 196 3.19 7.83 -11.23
C ARG A 196 3.89 6.77 -12.09
N THR A 197 3.20 5.68 -12.35
CA THR A 197 3.69 4.60 -13.22
C THR A 197 3.36 4.89 -14.69
N GLY A 198 2.17 5.44 -14.96
CA GLY A 198 1.69 5.76 -16.30
C GLY A 198 2.50 6.83 -17.00
N TRP A 199 3.03 7.79 -16.28
CA TRP A 199 3.94 8.79 -16.81
C TRP A 199 5.11 8.16 -17.61
N HIS A 200 5.65 7.03 -17.09
CA HIS A 200 6.76 6.31 -17.73
C HIS A 200 6.29 5.21 -18.68
N TYR A 201 5.28 4.41 -18.30
CA TYR A 201 4.87 3.20 -19.01
C TYR A 201 3.59 3.37 -19.84
N GLY A 202 2.96 4.55 -19.83
CA GLY A 202 1.69 4.77 -20.52
C GLY A 202 0.55 3.88 -19.97
N GLU A 203 -0.35 3.44 -20.85
CA GLU A 203 -1.54 2.66 -20.48
C GLU A 203 -1.22 1.30 -19.87
N LEU A 204 -0.07 0.70 -20.17
CA LEU A 204 0.34 -0.57 -19.59
C LEU A 204 0.67 -0.48 -18.09
N ALA A 205 0.75 0.74 -17.55
CA ALA A 205 0.97 0.99 -16.13
C ALA A 205 -0.06 0.31 -15.23
N TYR A 206 -1.32 0.20 -15.65
CA TYR A 206 -2.36 -0.46 -14.85
C TYR A 206 -1.98 -1.88 -14.45
N LYS A 207 -1.36 -2.63 -15.37
CA LYS A 207 -0.89 -3.98 -15.06
C LYS A 207 0.23 -3.99 -14.01
N ALA A 208 1.17 -3.04 -14.12
CA ALA A 208 2.26 -2.91 -13.14
C ALA A 208 1.72 -2.51 -11.76
N VAL A 209 0.72 -1.63 -11.67
CA VAL A 209 0.09 -1.23 -10.42
C VAL A 209 -0.49 -2.44 -9.67
N TYR A 210 -1.18 -3.36 -10.36
CA TYR A 210 -1.71 -4.58 -9.71
C TYR A 210 -0.60 -5.58 -9.31
N TRP A 211 0.49 -5.66 -10.04
CA TRP A 211 1.64 -6.46 -9.61
C TRP A 211 2.29 -5.89 -8.36
N ASP A 212 2.51 -4.58 -8.36
CA ASP A 212 3.20 -3.88 -7.29
C ASP A 212 2.42 -3.94 -5.97
N ILE A 213 1.07 -3.80 -5.99
CA ILE A 213 0.28 -3.92 -4.76
C ILE A 213 0.32 -5.34 -4.18
N GLY A 214 0.44 -6.36 -5.02
CA GLY A 214 0.69 -7.73 -4.57
C GLY A 214 2.01 -7.87 -3.80
N HIS A 215 3.08 -7.20 -4.25
CA HIS A 215 4.35 -7.15 -3.54
C HIS A 215 4.21 -6.48 -2.16
N VAL A 216 3.52 -5.34 -2.11
CA VAL A 216 3.27 -4.59 -0.86
C VAL A 216 2.51 -5.47 0.14
N SER A 217 1.42 -6.10 -0.29
CA SER A 217 0.59 -6.96 0.55
C SER A 217 1.37 -8.16 1.06
N GLN A 218 2.11 -8.86 0.19
CA GLN A 218 2.90 -10.02 0.61
C GLN A 218 4.01 -9.62 1.60
N ASN A 219 4.63 -8.46 1.39
CA ASN A 219 5.66 -7.98 2.32
C ASN A 219 5.07 -7.64 3.70
N LEU A 220 3.84 -7.11 3.77
CA LEU A 220 3.12 -6.91 5.03
C LEU A 220 2.94 -8.22 5.78
N TYR A 221 2.53 -9.29 5.08
CA TYR A 221 2.36 -10.62 5.68
C TYR A 221 3.67 -11.14 6.29
N LEU A 222 4.78 -11.04 5.55
CA LEU A 222 6.07 -11.53 6.03
C LEU A 222 6.63 -10.68 7.18
N ALA A 223 6.48 -9.36 7.09
CA ALA A 223 6.92 -8.45 8.15
C ALA A 223 6.16 -8.66 9.45
N ALA A 224 4.87 -9.01 9.36
CA ALA A 224 4.02 -9.26 10.52
C ALA A 224 4.44 -10.50 11.32
N GLU A 225 5.05 -11.50 10.68
CA GLU A 225 5.58 -12.68 11.36
C GLU A 225 6.66 -12.31 12.38
N GLY A 226 7.46 -11.30 12.09
CA GLY A 226 8.54 -10.83 12.97
C GLY A 226 8.08 -9.98 14.16
N VAL A 227 6.81 -9.57 14.21
CA VAL A 227 6.26 -8.74 15.30
C VAL A 227 5.01 -9.35 15.93
N ASP A 228 4.83 -10.64 15.74
CA ASP A 228 3.70 -11.42 16.27
C ASP A 228 2.33 -10.83 15.94
N CYS A 229 2.22 -10.28 14.73
CA CYS A 229 0.98 -9.77 14.17
C CYS A 229 0.43 -10.74 13.12
N GLY A 230 -0.90 -10.81 13.05
CA GLY A 230 -1.63 -11.48 11.99
C GLY A 230 -2.11 -10.48 10.95
N VAL A 231 -2.19 -10.91 9.71
CA VAL A 231 -2.67 -10.12 8.57
C VAL A 231 -3.77 -10.87 7.83
N CYS A 232 -4.77 -10.14 7.35
CA CYS A 232 -5.72 -10.63 6.37
C CYS A 232 -5.95 -9.60 5.28
N ALA A 233 -5.62 -9.96 4.04
CA ALA A 233 -5.97 -9.18 2.86
C ALA A 233 -7.50 -9.11 2.71
N ILE A 234 -8.01 -7.95 2.33
CA ILE A 234 -9.42 -7.65 2.16
C ILE A 234 -9.64 -7.17 0.72
N GLY A 235 -10.48 -7.91 -0.02
CA GLY A 235 -10.96 -7.56 -1.35
C GLY A 235 -12.47 -7.28 -1.40
N TYR A 236 -13.11 -7.15 -0.23
CA TYR A 236 -14.54 -6.91 -0.12
C TYR A 236 -14.79 -5.63 0.68
N TYR A 237 -14.88 -4.52 -0.03
CA TYR A 237 -15.11 -3.16 0.48
C TYR A 237 -15.82 -2.31 -0.56
N ASP A 238 -16.36 -1.18 -0.13
CA ASP A 238 -17.02 -0.18 -0.96
C ASP A 238 -16.00 0.90 -1.33
N GLU A 239 -15.54 0.88 -2.59
CA GLU A 239 -14.50 1.81 -3.08
C GLU A 239 -15.00 3.26 -3.03
N ASP A 240 -16.21 3.53 -3.49
CA ASP A 240 -16.76 4.90 -3.55
C ASP A 240 -16.82 5.54 -2.16
N ARG A 241 -17.26 4.78 -1.15
CA ARG A 241 -17.29 5.26 0.23
C ARG A 241 -15.92 5.47 0.83
N LEU A 242 -14.97 4.58 0.52
CA LEU A 242 -13.59 4.75 1.01
C LEU A 242 -12.92 5.96 0.35
N ASP A 243 -13.11 6.15 -0.94
CA ASP A 243 -12.60 7.30 -1.67
C ASP A 243 -13.15 8.61 -1.07
N GLU A 244 -14.47 8.65 -0.75
CA GLU A 244 -15.07 9.79 -0.05
C GLU A 244 -14.47 10.01 1.35
N ILE A 245 -14.29 8.96 2.15
CA ILE A 245 -13.68 9.06 3.49
C ILE A 245 -12.24 9.55 3.44
N LEU A 246 -11.49 9.16 2.41
CA LEU A 246 -10.08 9.53 2.21
C LEU A 246 -9.93 10.90 1.51
N ASP A 247 -11.02 11.57 1.13
CA ASP A 247 -11.03 12.82 0.37
C ASP A 247 -10.20 12.71 -0.92
N ILE A 248 -10.51 11.66 -1.71
CA ILE A 248 -9.91 11.40 -3.02
C ILE A 248 -10.99 11.24 -4.10
N ASP A 249 -10.59 11.41 -5.38
CA ASP A 249 -11.54 11.57 -6.48
C ASP A 249 -12.03 10.24 -7.11
N GLY A 250 -11.48 9.11 -6.67
CA GLY A 250 -11.79 7.80 -7.22
C GLY A 250 -11.32 7.59 -8.68
N LYS A 251 -10.49 8.49 -9.22
CA LYS A 251 -10.04 8.50 -10.62
C LYS A 251 -8.53 8.69 -10.77
N THR A 252 -8.02 9.82 -10.30
CA THR A 252 -6.57 10.09 -10.31
C THR A 252 -5.88 9.49 -9.10
N GLU A 253 -6.63 9.30 -8.03
CA GLU A 253 -6.29 8.50 -6.87
C GLU A 253 -7.54 7.70 -6.44
N PHE A 254 -7.42 6.41 -6.20
CA PHE A 254 -8.51 5.52 -5.77
C PHE A 254 -8.00 4.42 -4.85
N VAL A 255 -8.88 3.88 -3.99
CA VAL A 255 -8.55 2.73 -3.15
C VAL A 255 -8.34 1.49 -4.01
N ILE A 256 -7.22 0.81 -3.84
CA ILE A 256 -6.89 -0.38 -4.61
C ILE A 256 -6.82 -1.65 -3.77
N PHE A 257 -6.51 -1.53 -2.48
CA PHE A 257 -6.33 -2.70 -1.63
C PHE A 257 -6.41 -2.36 -0.14
N MET A 258 -6.85 -3.33 0.65
CA MET A 258 -6.88 -3.22 2.11
C MET A 258 -6.31 -4.47 2.78
N SER A 259 -5.80 -4.29 4.00
CA SER A 259 -5.42 -5.39 4.87
C SER A 259 -5.77 -5.09 6.33
N ALA A 260 -6.41 -6.05 6.98
CA ALA A 260 -6.61 -6.05 8.42
C ALA A 260 -5.34 -6.54 9.12
N VAL A 261 -4.92 -5.85 10.17
CA VAL A 261 -3.75 -6.20 10.99
C VAL A 261 -4.12 -6.18 12.46
N GLY A 262 -3.66 -7.18 13.19
CA GLY A 262 -3.85 -7.26 14.62
C GLY A 262 -2.90 -8.26 15.28
N LYS A 263 -2.86 -8.28 16.61
CA LYS A 263 -2.07 -9.27 17.35
C LYS A 263 -2.63 -10.66 17.15
N LYS A 264 -1.75 -11.64 16.92
CA LYS A 264 -2.15 -13.03 16.73
C LYS A 264 -2.91 -13.54 17.97
N PRO A 265 -3.95 -14.34 17.81
CA PRO A 265 -4.61 -15.01 18.91
C PRO A 265 -3.72 -16.12 19.48
N ASP A 266 -3.90 -16.47 20.75
CA ASP A 266 -3.15 -17.56 21.41
C ASP A 266 -3.36 -18.92 20.71
N LYS A 267 -4.49 -19.10 20.02
CA LYS A 267 -4.77 -20.24 19.16
C LYS A 267 -5.27 -19.73 17.80
N ILE A 268 -4.55 -20.06 16.75
CA ILE A 268 -5.02 -19.85 15.39
C ILE A 268 -6.09 -20.90 15.13
N ILE A 269 -7.34 -20.47 15.01
CA ILE A 269 -8.42 -21.35 14.54
C ILE A 269 -8.34 -21.32 13.03
N ASP A 270 -7.84 -22.40 12.45
CA ASP A 270 -7.93 -22.63 10.99
C ASP A 270 -9.42 -22.62 10.58
N PRO A 271 -9.77 -21.93 9.51
CA PRO A 271 -11.15 -21.85 9.03
C PRO A 271 -11.66 -23.18 8.50
#